data_57340ae0187f014bef4b6d469eb43a60
#
_entry.id   57340ae0187f014bef4b6d469eb43a60
#
_cell.length_a   1.000
_cell.length_b   1.000
_cell.length_c   1.000
_cell.angle_alpha   90.00
_cell.angle_beta   90.00
_cell.angle_gamma   90.00
#
_symmetry.space_group_name_H-M   'P 1'
#
loop_
_entity.id
_entity.type
_entity.pdbx_description
1 polymer ?
#
loop_
_entity_poly.entity_id
_entity_poly.type
_entity_poly.pdbx_seq_one_letter_code
_entity_poly.pdbx_strand_id
1 'polypeptide(L)'
;MAESPSDSFGIGPPLESDLAGALTGRTATIRIIGIDPGLRRTGWGVIDSDGVRLGFVACGCVVSDDAESLGMRLRQIFDGLQDVLARFSPAEAAIEQTFVNRDGAATLKLGQARGIALLVPALLGLRIAEYAPNAVKKTVVGAGHGDKHQIRAMVKCLLPRAAPDSADAADALAIAITHAHSRGWARLAASVALGTRAAP
;
A
#
# COMPACT_ATOMS: atom_id res chain seq x y z
N MET A 1 17.77 25.18 30.20
CA MET A 1 18.33 24.92 28.86
C MET A 1 17.92 23.50 28.48
N ALA A 2 16.90 23.37 27.69
CA ALA A 2 16.42 22.07 27.21
C ALA A 2 16.62 22.08 25.71
N GLU A 3 17.48 21.19 25.21
CA GLU A 3 17.70 20.98 23.79
C GLU A 3 16.51 20.19 23.19
N SER A 4 15.95 20.73 22.13
CA SER A 4 14.92 20.06 21.31
C SER A 4 15.59 19.00 20.42
N PRO A 5 15.02 17.79 20.31
CA PRO A 5 15.49 16.83 19.33
C PRO A 5 15.04 17.27 17.92
N SER A 6 16.02 17.44 17.04
CA SER A 6 15.81 17.72 15.63
C SER A 6 15.27 16.47 14.93
N ASP A 7 14.04 16.57 14.41
CA ASP A 7 13.44 15.59 13.51
C ASP A 7 14.20 15.57 12.18
N SER A 8 15.05 14.57 12.01
CA SER A 8 15.60 14.19 10.71
C SER A 8 15.06 12.81 10.32
N PHE A 9 13.86 12.78 9.73
CA PHE A 9 13.44 11.63 8.93
C PHE A 9 14.27 11.61 7.64
N GLY A 10 15.47 11.03 7.75
CA GLY A 10 16.34 10.80 6.62
C GLY A 10 15.74 9.73 5.71
N ILE A 11 15.41 10.10 4.48
CA ILE A 11 15.24 9.14 3.39
C ILE A 11 16.61 8.51 3.19
N GLY A 12 16.78 7.27 3.61
CA GLY A 12 18.03 6.52 3.41
C GLY A 12 18.41 6.46 1.93
N PRO A 13 19.70 6.38 1.59
CA PRO A 13 20.13 6.27 0.20
C PRO A 13 19.54 5.02 -0.44
N PRO A 14 19.28 5.06 -1.78
CA PRO A 14 18.78 3.90 -2.52
C PRO A 14 19.77 2.73 -2.36
N LEU A 15 19.22 1.53 -2.13
CA LEU A 15 20.03 0.31 -2.02
C LEU A 15 20.79 0.08 -3.33
N GLU A 16 22.02 -0.42 -3.26
CA GLU A 16 22.89 -0.71 -4.42
C GLU A 16 22.23 -1.61 -5.48
N SER A 17 21.27 -2.46 -5.08
CA SER A 17 20.45 -3.27 -5.98
C SER A 17 19.59 -2.45 -6.96
N ASP A 18 19.19 -1.23 -6.58
CA ASP A 18 18.39 -0.34 -7.43
C ASP A 18 19.22 0.33 -8.53
N LEU A 19 20.53 0.50 -8.30
CA LEU A 19 21.48 1.03 -9.28
C LEU A 19 21.90 0.00 -10.32
N ALA A 20 22.05 -1.26 -9.95
CA ALA A 20 22.40 -2.34 -10.86
C ALA A 20 21.30 -2.62 -11.91
N GLY A 21 20.03 -2.47 -11.54
CA GLY A 21 18.88 -2.61 -12.45
C GLY A 21 18.78 -1.51 -13.50
N ALA A 22 19.22 -0.29 -13.17
CA ALA A 22 19.19 0.86 -14.09
C ALA A 22 20.14 0.70 -15.27
N LEU A 23 21.23 -0.04 -15.11
CA LEU A 23 22.25 -0.26 -16.15
C LEU A 23 21.89 -1.35 -17.16
N THR A 24 20.95 -2.25 -16.81
CA THR A 24 20.57 -3.40 -17.67
C THR A 24 19.22 -3.22 -18.39
N GLY A 25 18.55 -2.09 -18.22
CA GLY A 25 17.22 -1.83 -18.81
C GLY A 25 16.09 -2.74 -18.28
N ARG A 26 16.38 -3.67 -17.35
CA ARG A 26 15.41 -4.54 -16.70
C ARG A 26 15.24 -4.08 -15.25
N THR A 27 14.12 -3.45 -14.95
CA THR A 27 13.78 -3.15 -13.56
C THR A 27 13.47 -4.45 -12.83
N ALA A 28 14.09 -4.64 -11.65
CA ALA A 28 13.77 -5.78 -10.79
C ALA A 28 12.27 -5.75 -10.43
N THR A 29 11.62 -6.87 -10.59
CA THR A 29 10.22 -7.03 -10.15
C THR A 29 10.17 -6.95 -8.63
N ILE A 30 9.30 -6.12 -8.11
CA ILE A 30 9.05 -6.00 -6.68
C ILE A 30 7.64 -6.47 -6.35
N ARG A 31 7.50 -7.06 -5.18
CA ARG A 31 6.21 -7.44 -4.61
C ARG A 31 5.70 -6.35 -3.68
N ILE A 32 4.46 -5.93 -3.88
CA ILE A 32 3.80 -4.85 -3.13
C ILE A 32 2.54 -5.42 -2.52
N ILE A 33 2.30 -5.12 -1.23
CA ILE A 33 1.01 -5.33 -0.60
C ILE A 33 0.28 -4.00 -0.44
N GLY A 34 -0.99 -3.95 -0.85
CA GLY A 34 -1.93 -2.89 -0.48
C GLY A 34 -2.80 -3.35 0.67
N ILE A 35 -3.07 -2.48 1.61
CA ILE A 35 -3.91 -2.76 2.78
C ILE A 35 -4.98 -1.67 2.88
N ASP A 36 -6.24 -2.10 2.95
CA ASP A 36 -7.42 -1.26 3.26
C ASP A 36 -7.85 -1.54 4.70
N PRO A 37 -7.51 -0.67 5.67
CA PRO A 37 -7.75 -0.94 7.08
C PRO A 37 -9.23 -0.86 7.43
N GLY A 38 -9.73 -1.86 8.15
CA GLY A 38 -11.05 -1.87 8.74
C GLY A 38 -11.11 -2.79 9.97
N LEU A 39 -11.83 -2.38 11.02
CA LEU A 39 -11.89 -3.18 12.25
C LEU A 39 -12.63 -4.51 12.06
N ARG A 40 -13.70 -4.53 11.26
CA ARG A 40 -14.44 -5.76 10.98
C ARG A 40 -13.79 -6.59 9.90
N ARG A 41 -13.28 -5.92 8.88
CA ARG A 41 -12.64 -6.52 7.71
C ARG A 41 -11.49 -5.61 7.31
N THR A 42 -10.30 -6.15 7.27
CA THR A 42 -9.12 -5.48 6.69
C THR A 42 -8.84 -6.13 5.35
N GLY A 43 -9.02 -5.38 4.27
CA GLY A 43 -8.70 -5.84 2.92
C GLY A 43 -7.20 -5.88 2.70
N TRP A 44 -6.71 -6.87 1.94
CA TRP A 44 -5.34 -6.92 1.49
C TRP A 44 -5.26 -7.39 0.03
N GLY A 45 -4.28 -6.87 -0.70
CA GLY A 45 -4.03 -7.25 -2.08
C GLY A 45 -2.55 -7.21 -2.40
N VAL A 46 -2.03 -8.28 -3.02
CA VAL A 46 -0.61 -8.44 -3.35
C VAL A 46 -0.45 -8.47 -4.86
N ILE A 47 0.47 -7.66 -5.35
CA ILE A 47 0.84 -7.57 -6.76
C ILE A 47 2.36 -7.62 -6.93
N ASP A 48 2.81 -8.05 -8.08
CA ASP A 48 4.18 -7.87 -8.55
C ASP A 48 4.23 -6.71 -9.57
N SER A 49 5.28 -5.88 -9.52
CA SER A 49 5.47 -4.77 -10.46
C SER A 49 6.93 -4.67 -10.90
N ASP A 50 7.15 -4.53 -12.20
CA ASP A 50 8.46 -4.19 -12.79
C ASP A 50 8.60 -2.68 -13.10
N GLY A 51 7.62 -1.87 -12.66
CA GLY A 51 7.55 -0.43 -12.92
C GLY A 51 6.71 -0.07 -14.16
N VAL A 52 6.41 -1.03 -15.04
CA VAL A 52 5.57 -0.86 -16.24
C VAL A 52 4.39 -1.82 -16.20
N ARG A 53 4.65 -3.08 -15.88
CA ARG A 53 3.65 -4.15 -15.85
C ARG A 53 3.26 -4.48 -14.42
N LEU A 54 2.00 -4.85 -14.26
CA LEU A 54 1.43 -5.31 -13.00
C LEU A 54 1.04 -6.79 -13.13
N GLY A 55 1.43 -7.59 -12.14
CA GLY A 55 1.05 -8.99 -12.03
C GLY A 55 0.22 -9.22 -10.77
N PHE A 56 -0.96 -9.83 -10.91
CA PHE A 56 -1.76 -10.25 -9.75
C PHE A 56 -1.10 -11.45 -9.07
N VAL A 57 -0.97 -11.40 -7.75
CA VAL A 57 -0.48 -12.49 -6.91
C VAL A 57 -1.60 -13.09 -6.08
N ALA A 58 -2.23 -12.29 -5.22
CA ALA A 58 -3.32 -12.74 -4.34
C ALA A 58 -4.10 -11.54 -3.78
N CYS A 59 -5.28 -11.77 -3.27
CA CYS A 59 -6.04 -10.80 -2.47
C CYS A 59 -6.99 -11.51 -1.52
N GLY A 60 -7.49 -10.80 -0.53
CA GLY A 60 -8.46 -11.31 0.43
C GLY A 60 -8.76 -10.33 1.55
N CYS A 61 -9.36 -10.83 2.61
CA CYS A 61 -9.65 -10.07 3.82
C CYS A 61 -9.20 -10.83 5.07
N VAL A 62 -8.67 -10.08 6.03
CA VAL A 62 -8.60 -10.51 7.42
C VAL A 62 -9.90 -10.07 8.09
N VAL A 63 -10.61 -10.99 8.71
CA VAL A 63 -11.89 -10.74 9.37
C VAL A 63 -11.71 -10.87 10.88
N SER A 64 -12.20 -9.90 11.64
CA SER A 64 -12.28 -10.01 13.10
C SER A 64 -13.70 -10.33 13.54
N ASP A 65 -13.82 -11.11 14.62
CA ASP A 65 -15.11 -11.46 15.22
C ASP A 65 -15.67 -10.25 15.98
N ASP A 66 -16.87 -9.78 15.59
CA ASP A 66 -17.51 -8.62 16.22
C ASP A 66 -18.16 -8.94 17.58
N ALA A 67 -18.25 -10.21 17.96
CA ALA A 67 -18.61 -10.63 19.32
C ALA A 67 -17.45 -10.48 20.32
N GLU A 68 -16.23 -10.37 19.85
CA GLU A 68 -15.03 -10.28 20.67
C GLU A 68 -14.74 -8.84 21.16
N SER A 69 -13.96 -8.76 22.25
CA SER A 69 -13.46 -7.48 22.75
C SER A 69 -12.58 -6.78 21.72
N LEU A 70 -12.51 -5.45 21.78
CA LEU A 70 -11.71 -4.65 20.86
C LEU A 70 -10.23 -5.11 20.77
N GLY A 71 -9.63 -5.41 21.93
CA GLY A 71 -8.25 -5.90 21.99
C GLY A 71 -8.07 -7.22 21.26
N MET A 72 -9.01 -8.16 21.41
CA MET A 72 -8.98 -9.45 20.70
C MET A 72 -9.18 -9.26 19.19
N ARG A 73 -10.05 -8.37 18.78
CA ARG A 73 -10.26 -8.02 17.36
C ARG A 73 -9.02 -7.42 16.73
N LEU A 74 -8.34 -6.51 17.42
CA LEU A 74 -7.07 -5.95 16.95
C LEU A 74 -5.99 -7.01 16.84
N ARG A 75 -5.95 -7.96 17.79
CA ARG A 75 -5.04 -9.10 17.72
C ARG A 75 -5.34 -10.01 16.52
N GLN A 76 -6.60 -10.31 16.24
CA GLN A 76 -6.99 -11.10 15.07
C GLN A 76 -6.54 -10.43 13.76
N ILE A 77 -6.66 -9.08 13.66
CA ILE A 77 -6.15 -8.34 12.50
C ILE A 77 -4.62 -8.43 12.43
N PHE A 78 -3.93 -8.29 13.57
CA PHE A 78 -2.49 -8.39 13.66
C PHE A 78 -1.99 -9.76 13.18
N ASP A 79 -2.51 -10.83 13.77
CA ASP A 79 -2.11 -12.22 13.46
C ASP A 79 -2.39 -12.54 11.98
N GLY A 80 -3.58 -12.17 11.47
CA GLY A 80 -3.95 -12.41 10.08
C GLY A 80 -3.10 -11.62 9.07
N LEU A 81 -2.74 -10.36 9.35
CA LEU A 81 -1.83 -9.61 8.50
C LEU A 81 -0.41 -10.17 8.56
N GLN A 82 0.05 -10.62 9.74
CA GLN A 82 1.35 -11.27 9.89
C GLN A 82 1.45 -12.53 9.02
N ASP A 83 0.41 -13.37 9.02
CA ASP A 83 0.33 -14.58 8.19
C ASP A 83 0.38 -14.24 6.69
N VAL A 84 -0.35 -13.19 6.26
CA VAL A 84 -0.33 -12.72 4.87
C VAL A 84 1.07 -12.24 4.47
N LEU A 85 1.71 -11.43 5.31
CA LEU A 85 3.05 -10.91 5.03
C LEU A 85 4.10 -12.02 5.01
N ALA A 86 4.02 -12.99 5.93
CA ALA A 86 4.91 -14.17 5.94
C ALA A 86 4.74 -15.02 4.68
N ARG A 87 3.48 -15.23 4.26
CA ARG A 87 3.16 -16.08 3.10
C ARG A 87 3.62 -15.47 1.78
N PHE A 88 3.44 -14.17 1.59
CA PHE A 88 3.69 -13.52 0.30
C PHE A 88 5.00 -12.74 0.24
N SER A 89 5.65 -12.48 1.37
CA SER A 89 6.94 -11.80 1.49
C SER A 89 7.04 -10.53 0.62
N PRO A 90 6.15 -9.54 0.78
CA PRO A 90 6.22 -8.30 0.00
C PRO A 90 7.46 -7.49 0.39
N ALA A 91 7.99 -6.72 -0.55
CA ALA A 91 9.11 -5.80 -0.31
C ALA A 91 8.64 -4.43 0.19
N GLU A 92 7.42 -4.03 -0.15
CA GLU A 92 6.83 -2.74 0.22
C GLU A 92 5.35 -2.89 0.55
N ALA A 93 4.87 -2.02 1.45
CA ALA A 93 3.48 -1.93 1.85
C ALA A 93 2.89 -0.56 1.50
N ALA A 94 1.65 -0.57 1.05
CA ALA A 94 0.85 0.63 0.79
C ALA A 94 -0.44 0.56 1.60
N ILE A 95 -0.79 1.64 2.30
CA ILE A 95 -1.91 1.64 3.24
C ILE A 95 -2.80 2.85 2.97
N GLU A 96 -4.11 2.67 2.99
CA GLU A 96 -5.03 3.80 2.87
C GLU A 96 -5.02 4.66 4.12
N GLN A 97 -4.97 5.98 3.92
CA GLN A 97 -5.18 6.95 5.00
C GLN A 97 -6.66 7.00 5.36
N THR A 98 -6.94 7.06 6.66
CA THR A 98 -8.30 7.24 7.16
C THR A 98 -8.52 8.69 7.55
N PHE A 99 -9.71 9.22 7.23
CA PHE A 99 -10.10 10.55 7.63
C PHE A 99 -11.15 10.50 8.75
N VAL A 100 -11.20 11.59 9.52
CA VAL A 100 -12.19 11.75 10.59
C VAL A 100 -13.58 11.81 9.97
N ASN A 101 -14.46 10.90 10.38
CA ASN A 101 -15.87 10.90 10.05
C ASN A 101 -16.70 11.67 11.09
N ARG A 102 -17.97 11.90 10.80
CA ARG A 102 -18.92 12.52 11.73
C ARG A 102 -19.10 11.72 13.02
N ASP A 103 -18.95 10.39 12.98
CA ASP A 103 -18.95 9.51 14.14
C ASP A 103 -17.51 9.36 14.67
N GLY A 104 -17.24 10.05 15.77
CA GLY A 104 -15.93 10.00 16.45
C GLY A 104 -15.58 8.63 17.01
N ALA A 105 -16.56 7.86 17.49
CA ALA A 105 -16.32 6.52 18.03
C ALA A 105 -15.94 5.52 16.92
N ALA A 106 -16.61 5.56 15.78
CA ALA A 106 -16.26 4.77 14.61
C ALA A 106 -14.89 5.17 14.06
N THR A 107 -14.59 6.47 14.01
CA THR A 107 -13.29 6.99 13.58
C THR A 107 -12.15 6.48 14.48
N LEU A 108 -12.35 6.50 15.81
CA LEU A 108 -11.35 6.02 16.77
C LEU A 108 -11.07 4.52 16.58
N LYS A 109 -12.11 3.69 16.43
CA LYS A 109 -11.99 2.26 16.18
C LYS A 109 -11.27 1.97 14.87
N LEU A 110 -11.58 2.73 13.81
CA LEU A 110 -10.92 2.61 12.52
C LEU A 110 -9.43 3.03 12.60
N GLY A 111 -9.12 4.09 13.33
CA GLY A 111 -7.76 4.52 13.61
C GLY A 111 -6.93 3.46 14.34
N GLN A 112 -7.53 2.72 15.27
CA GLN A 112 -6.88 1.61 15.96
C GLN A 112 -6.57 0.44 15.02
N ALA A 113 -7.53 0.04 14.16
CA ALA A 113 -7.30 -0.99 13.15
C ALA A 113 -6.21 -0.56 12.14
N ARG A 114 -6.22 0.72 11.72
CA ARG A 114 -5.17 1.28 10.86
C ARG A 114 -3.80 1.26 11.55
N GLY A 115 -3.74 1.54 12.85
CA GLY A 115 -2.50 1.42 13.62
C GLY A 115 -1.89 0.02 13.54
N ILE A 116 -2.71 -1.03 13.57
CA ILE A 116 -2.26 -2.42 13.37
C ILE A 116 -1.76 -2.62 11.93
N ALA A 117 -2.49 -2.11 10.93
CA ALA A 117 -2.11 -2.22 9.52
C ALA A 117 -0.78 -1.52 9.20
N LEU A 118 -0.40 -0.49 9.94
CA LEU A 118 0.91 0.16 9.87
C LEU A 118 1.98 -0.62 10.65
N LEU A 119 1.65 -1.08 11.85
CA LEU A 119 2.58 -1.71 12.76
C LEU A 119 3.13 -3.03 12.22
N VAL A 120 2.27 -3.88 11.65
CA VAL A 120 2.68 -5.24 11.22
C VAL A 120 3.76 -5.18 10.12
N PRO A 121 3.60 -4.42 9.00
CA PRO A 121 4.67 -4.29 8.02
C PRO A 121 5.90 -3.54 8.58
N ALA A 122 5.73 -2.59 9.50
CA ALA A 122 6.86 -1.89 10.14
C ALA A 122 7.73 -2.84 10.98
N LEU A 123 7.13 -3.78 11.71
CA LEU A 123 7.86 -4.79 12.48
C LEU A 123 8.71 -5.72 11.60
N LEU A 124 8.32 -5.90 10.34
CA LEU A 124 9.07 -6.66 9.33
C LEU A 124 10.07 -5.79 8.54
N GLY A 125 10.20 -4.51 8.86
CA GLY A 125 11.12 -3.59 8.21
C GLY A 125 10.72 -3.20 6.78
N LEU A 126 9.45 -3.37 6.39
CA LEU A 126 8.98 -3.00 5.06
C LEU A 126 8.95 -1.46 4.91
N ARG A 127 9.24 -0.97 3.70
CA ARG A 127 8.91 0.40 3.34
C ARG A 127 7.40 0.56 3.26
N ILE A 128 6.87 1.57 3.97
CA ILE A 128 5.43 1.84 4.04
C ILE A 128 5.15 3.17 3.35
N ALA A 129 4.18 3.17 2.45
CA ALA A 129 3.62 4.37 1.85
C ALA A 129 2.13 4.49 2.19
N GLU A 130 1.66 5.70 2.40
CA GLU A 130 0.28 5.98 2.74
C GLU A 130 -0.39 6.82 1.66
N TYR A 131 -1.63 6.46 1.29
CA TYR A 131 -2.38 7.11 0.22
C TYR A 131 -3.74 7.58 0.69
N ALA A 132 -4.05 8.83 0.39
CA ALA A 132 -5.41 9.35 0.59
C ALA A 132 -6.41 8.65 -0.35
N PRO A 133 -7.66 8.38 0.07
CA PRO A 133 -8.68 7.74 -0.76
C PRO A 133 -8.87 8.41 -2.13
N ASN A 134 -8.84 9.74 -2.18
CA ASN A 134 -8.96 10.49 -3.43
C ASN A 134 -7.74 10.30 -4.35
N ALA A 135 -6.56 10.10 -3.80
CA ALA A 135 -5.36 9.80 -4.60
C ALA A 135 -5.47 8.40 -5.23
N VAL A 136 -5.96 7.40 -4.47
CA VAL A 136 -6.22 6.05 -4.99
C VAL A 136 -7.23 6.10 -6.13
N LYS A 137 -8.38 6.76 -5.93
CA LYS A 137 -9.40 6.93 -6.98
C LYS A 137 -8.84 7.60 -8.23
N LYS A 138 -8.13 8.71 -8.06
CA LYS A 138 -7.53 9.45 -9.17
C LYS A 138 -6.53 8.63 -9.96
N THR A 139 -5.70 7.84 -9.28
CA THR A 139 -4.69 7.02 -9.94
C THR A 139 -5.32 5.86 -10.72
N VAL A 140 -6.32 5.19 -10.13
CA VAL A 140 -6.91 3.98 -10.72
C VAL A 140 -7.96 4.31 -11.80
N VAL A 141 -8.80 5.33 -11.57
CA VAL A 141 -9.94 5.67 -12.46
C VAL A 141 -9.63 6.90 -13.32
N GLY A 142 -8.60 7.67 -13.01
CA GLY A 142 -8.29 8.93 -13.69
C GLY A 142 -9.10 10.13 -13.16
N ALA A 143 -10.07 9.92 -12.27
CA ALA A 143 -10.91 10.96 -11.68
C ALA A 143 -11.07 10.76 -10.17
N GLY A 144 -10.94 11.82 -9.38
CA GLY A 144 -11.04 11.75 -7.92
C GLY A 144 -12.45 11.40 -7.38
N HIS A 145 -13.46 11.38 -8.24
CA HIS A 145 -14.85 11.07 -7.89
C HIS A 145 -15.32 9.70 -8.43
N GLY A 146 -14.40 8.80 -8.79
CA GLY A 146 -14.74 7.44 -9.22
C GLY A 146 -15.60 6.71 -8.20
N ASP A 147 -16.67 6.05 -8.66
CA ASP A 147 -17.48 5.19 -7.82
C ASP A 147 -16.81 3.81 -7.60
N LYS A 148 -17.35 3.01 -6.67
CA LYS A 148 -16.79 1.69 -6.34
C LYS A 148 -16.85 0.70 -7.52
N HIS A 149 -17.81 0.84 -8.43
CA HIS A 149 -17.93 -0.03 -9.61
C HIS A 149 -16.80 0.28 -10.61
N GLN A 150 -16.50 1.55 -10.80
CA GLN A 150 -15.40 2.00 -11.67
C GLN A 150 -14.05 1.53 -11.14
N ILE A 151 -13.80 1.63 -9.83
CA ILE A 151 -12.57 1.11 -9.22
C ILE A 151 -12.41 -0.38 -9.49
N ARG A 152 -13.45 -1.19 -9.25
CA ARG A 152 -13.42 -2.64 -9.50
C ARG A 152 -13.20 -2.97 -10.97
N ALA A 153 -13.87 -2.26 -11.87
CA ALA A 153 -13.70 -2.45 -13.32
C ALA A 153 -12.26 -2.16 -13.74
N MET A 154 -11.66 -1.07 -13.22
CA MET A 154 -10.27 -0.71 -13.52
C MET A 154 -9.27 -1.67 -12.89
N VAL A 155 -9.49 -2.15 -11.67
CA VAL A 155 -8.67 -3.21 -11.06
C VAL A 155 -8.68 -4.46 -11.94
N LYS A 156 -9.85 -4.86 -12.46
CA LYS A 156 -9.96 -6.01 -13.37
C LYS A 156 -9.26 -5.78 -14.71
N CYS A 157 -9.29 -4.55 -15.24
CA CYS A 157 -8.55 -4.20 -16.47
C CYS A 157 -7.04 -4.24 -16.24
N LEU A 158 -6.56 -3.68 -15.13
CA LEU A 158 -5.13 -3.60 -14.82
C LEU A 158 -4.56 -4.94 -14.33
N LEU A 159 -5.40 -5.76 -13.69
CA LEU A 159 -5.07 -7.08 -13.17
C LEU A 159 -6.10 -8.12 -13.67
N PRO A 160 -6.04 -8.55 -14.94
CA PRO A 160 -7.08 -9.42 -15.53
C PRO A 160 -7.28 -10.76 -14.80
N ARG A 161 -6.25 -11.24 -14.09
CA ARG A 161 -6.31 -12.48 -13.31
C ARG A 161 -6.88 -12.28 -11.90
N ALA A 162 -7.11 -11.03 -11.46
CA ALA A 162 -7.66 -10.75 -10.15
C ALA A 162 -9.17 -11.09 -10.12
N ALA A 163 -9.57 -11.81 -9.09
CA ALA A 163 -10.97 -12.13 -8.80
C ALA A 163 -11.23 -11.84 -7.31
N PRO A 164 -11.25 -10.55 -6.89
CA PRO A 164 -11.51 -10.20 -5.50
C PRO A 164 -12.96 -10.62 -5.12
N ASP A 165 -13.07 -11.34 -4.01
CA ASP A 165 -14.33 -11.83 -3.44
C ASP A 165 -15.09 -10.77 -2.61
N SER A 166 -14.45 -9.63 -2.36
CA SER A 166 -15.00 -8.54 -1.55
C SER A 166 -14.60 -7.16 -2.07
N ALA A 167 -15.33 -6.14 -1.60
CA ALA A 167 -15.00 -4.75 -1.87
C ALA A 167 -13.65 -4.38 -1.27
N ASP A 168 -13.42 -4.77 -0.02
CA ASP A 168 -12.22 -4.46 0.74
C ASP A 168 -10.96 -5.03 0.06
N ALA A 169 -11.04 -6.26 -0.50
CA ALA A 169 -9.97 -6.86 -1.27
C ALA A 169 -9.69 -6.10 -2.59
N ALA A 170 -10.75 -5.62 -3.26
CA ALA A 170 -10.60 -4.82 -4.48
C ALA A 170 -10.00 -3.44 -4.17
N ASP A 171 -10.43 -2.79 -3.07
CA ASP A 171 -9.90 -1.51 -2.63
C ASP A 171 -8.41 -1.66 -2.25
N ALA A 172 -8.03 -2.74 -1.57
CA ALA A 172 -6.63 -3.05 -1.25
C ALA A 172 -5.76 -3.26 -2.52
N LEU A 173 -6.29 -3.93 -3.55
CA LEU A 173 -5.59 -4.04 -4.85
C LEU A 173 -5.42 -2.67 -5.52
N ALA A 174 -6.43 -1.79 -5.43
CA ALA A 174 -6.34 -0.42 -5.95
C ALA A 174 -5.24 0.39 -5.25
N ILE A 175 -5.07 0.21 -3.94
CA ILE A 175 -4.00 0.82 -3.14
C ILE A 175 -2.62 0.31 -3.61
N ALA A 176 -2.46 -1.00 -3.82
CA ALA A 176 -1.22 -1.59 -4.33
C ALA A 176 -0.87 -1.08 -5.74
N ILE A 177 -1.85 -0.98 -6.64
CA ILE A 177 -1.70 -0.40 -7.99
C ILE A 177 -1.25 1.05 -7.90
N THR A 178 -1.87 1.84 -7.02
CA THR A 178 -1.51 3.25 -6.80
C THR A 178 -0.04 3.38 -6.39
N HIS A 179 0.42 2.52 -5.49
CA HIS A 179 1.82 2.51 -5.05
C HIS A 179 2.76 2.16 -6.20
N ALA A 180 2.46 1.12 -6.98
CA ALA A 180 3.26 0.72 -8.13
C ALA A 180 3.43 1.86 -9.15
N HIS A 181 2.35 2.59 -9.46
CA HIS A 181 2.38 3.74 -10.36
C HIS A 181 3.19 4.91 -9.78
N SER A 182 2.99 5.23 -8.50
CA SER A 182 3.73 6.31 -7.81
C SER A 182 5.24 6.04 -7.81
N ARG A 183 5.64 4.79 -7.60
CA ARG A 183 7.05 4.37 -7.73
C ARG A 183 7.60 4.58 -9.14
N GLY A 184 6.82 4.22 -10.15
CA GLY A 184 7.20 4.41 -11.56
C GLY A 184 7.51 5.88 -11.87
N TRP A 185 6.63 6.78 -11.45
CA TRP A 185 6.82 8.22 -11.62
C TRP A 185 8.04 8.76 -10.88
N ALA A 186 8.27 8.35 -9.63
CA ALA A 186 9.43 8.77 -8.84
C ALA A 186 10.76 8.34 -9.51
N ARG A 187 10.81 7.13 -10.05
CA ARG A 187 11.98 6.63 -10.79
C ARG A 187 12.21 7.39 -12.09
N LEU A 188 11.16 7.64 -12.85
CA LEU A 188 11.26 8.42 -14.09
C LEU A 188 11.76 9.85 -13.82
N ALA A 189 11.21 10.51 -12.81
CA ALA A 189 11.65 11.83 -12.40
C ALA A 189 13.13 11.86 -11.99
N ALA A 190 13.59 10.85 -11.24
CA ALA A 190 14.98 10.72 -10.84
C ALA A 190 15.91 10.49 -12.06
N SER A 191 15.51 9.68 -13.03
CA SER A 191 16.31 9.44 -14.25
C SER A 191 16.44 10.70 -15.11
N VAL A 192 15.36 11.49 -15.24
CA VAL A 192 15.38 12.77 -15.97
C VAL A 192 16.30 13.77 -15.26
N ALA A 193 16.23 13.87 -13.92
CA ALA A 193 17.09 14.77 -13.15
C ALA A 193 18.59 14.42 -13.24
N LEU A 194 18.93 13.14 -13.37
CA LEU A 194 20.30 12.69 -13.59
C LEU A 194 20.76 12.94 -15.02
N GLY A 195 19.90 12.75 -16.02
CA GLY A 195 20.20 13.00 -17.43
C GLY A 195 20.46 14.48 -17.74
N THR A 196 19.77 15.40 -17.06
CA THR A 196 19.99 16.86 -17.21
C THR A 196 21.27 17.35 -16.54
N ARG A 197 21.88 16.57 -15.62
CA ARG A 197 23.19 16.91 -15.02
C ARG A 197 24.40 16.44 -15.83
N ALA A 198 24.20 15.62 -16.86
CA ALA A 198 25.26 15.02 -17.67
C ALA A 198 25.47 15.73 -19.04
N ALA A 199 24.80 16.86 -19.30
CA ALA A 199 25.07 17.69 -20.47
C ALA A 199 26.12 18.75 -20.10
N PRO A 200 27.27 18.80 -20.79
CA PRO A 200 28.34 19.76 -20.53
C PRO A 200 27.93 21.20 -20.96
#